data_906414a4c2a3aca666c41371ba40e1aa
#
_entry.id   906414a4c2a3aca666c41371ba40e1aa
#
_cell.length_a   1.000
_cell.length_b   1.000
_cell.length_c   1.000
_cell.angle_alpha   90.00
_cell.angle_beta   90.00
_cell.angle_gamma   90.00
#
_symmetry.space_group_name_H-M   'P 1'
#
loop_
_entity.id
_entity.type
_entity.pdbx_description
1 polymer ?
#
loop_
_entity_poly.entity_id
_entity_poly.type
_entity_poly.pdbx_seq_one_letter_code
_entity_poly.pdbx_strand_id
1 'polypeptide(L)'
;LKYAIITGASRGLGASAAQKMVSEGIHVITVSRSENNSLKQAAEQSGAGYTHHSCDLSSEDQVLSVFAAIADDVFKKAEAVYVINNAGIIEPIDVAGELDASLVQKNIQVNLTAPILISNLFLQKAKEADSKVVIANVTSGAGERPIQGWSIYCSTKAAVNMFTMTAGLELKNSESSSKVIAFSPGLMDTDMQMTIRSSSEESFADVDTFRNYKESGSLRSPDTVAEALVNLVLDNDLENGRIYKVNDLL
;
A
#
# COMPACT_ATOMS: atom_id res chain seq x y z
N LEU A 1 -8.07 -17.71 -12.84
CA LEU A 1 -7.86 -16.26 -12.97
C LEU A 1 -7.00 -15.73 -11.81
N LYS A 2 -6.12 -14.74 -12.10
CA LYS A 2 -5.35 -14.03 -11.08
C LYS A 2 -5.99 -12.65 -10.83
N TYR A 3 -6.07 -12.25 -9.56
CA TYR A 3 -6.64 -10.96 -9.15
C TYR A 3 -5.64 -10.16 -8.35
N ALA A 4 -5.56 -8.85 -8.61
CA ALA A 4 -4.80 -7.90 -7.81
C ALA A 4 -5.72 -6.80 -7.27
N ILE A 5 -5.83 -6.70 -5.95
CA ILE A 5 -6.59 -5.68 -5.24
C ILE A 5 -5.60 -4.61 -4.76
N ILE A 6 -5.77 -3.36 -5.23
CA ILE A 6 -4.80 -2.30 -4.97
C ILE A 6 -5.50 -1.09 -4.37
N THR A 7 -5.14 -0.72 -3.15
CA THR A 7 -5.65 0.49 -2.51
C THR A 7 -4.87 1.73 -2.93
N GLY A 8 -5.55 2.87 -3.07
CA GLY A 8 -4.90 4.13 -3.45
C GLY A 8 -4.36 4.17 -4.88
N ALA A 9 -5.03 3.48 -5.81
CA ALA A 9 -4.60 3.32 -7.19
C ALA A 9 -5.02 4.47 -8.14
N SER A 10 -5.51 5.59 -7.61
CA SER A 10 -5.88 6.75 -8.45
C SER A 10 -4.66 7.46 -9.03
N ARG A 11 -3.49 7.39 -8.39
CA ARG A 11 -2.24 8.07 -8.77
C ARG A 11 -1.00 7.42 -8.12
N GLY A 12 0.19 7.90 -8.49
CA GLY A 12 1.46 7.52 -7.89
C GLY A 12 1.75 6.02 -7.95
N LEU A 13 2.39 5.48 -6.92
CA LEU A 13 2.81 4.08 -6.87
C LEU A 13 1.65 3.09 -7.11
N GLY A 14 0.48 3.35 -6.50
CA GLY A 14 -0.68 2.47 -6.67
C GLY A 14 -1.20 2.42 -8.10
N ALA A 15 -1.22 3.56 -8.80
CA ALA A 15 -1.62 3.61 -10.22
C ALA A 15 -0.60 2.88 -11.12
N SER A 16 0.70 3.12 -10.90
CA SER A 16 1.77 2.46 -11.65
C SER A 16 1.81 0.94 -11.38
N ALA A 17 1.60 0.50 -10.13
CA ALA A 17 1.49 -0.91 -9.80
C ALA A 17 0.27 -1.56 -10.46
N ALA A 18 -0.88 -0.88 -10.45
CA ALA A 18 -2.08 -1.36 -11.14
C ALA A 18 -1.86 -1.48 -12.66
N GLN A 19 -1.21 -0.50 -13.28
CA GLN A 19 -0.85 -0.53 -14.69
C GLN A 19 0.07 -1.72 -15.02
N LYS A 20 1.08 -1.96 -14.20
CA LYS A 20 1.99 -3.10 -14.35
C LYS A 20 1.25 -4.43 -14.20
N MET A 21 0.37 -4.58 -13.22
CA MET A 21 -0.47 -5.78 -13.05
C MET A 21 -1.39 -6.03 -14.26
N VAL A 22 -1.96 -4.97 -14.84
CA VAL A 22 -2.73 -5.05 -16.10
C VAL A 22 -1.86 -5.60 -17.23
N SER A 23 -0.61 -5.12 -17.38
CA SER A 23 0.31 -5.61 -18.42
C SER A 23 0.74 -7.06 -18.24
N GLU A 24 0.66 -7.60 -17.02
CA GLU A 24 0.87 -9.03 -16.70
C GLU A 24 -0.40 -9.89 -16.93
N GLY A 25 -1.47 -9.31 -17.50
CA GLY A 25 -2.73 -10.01 -17.76
C GLY A 25 -3.54 -10.35 -16.50
N ILE A 26 -3.27 -9.67 -15.39
CA ILE A 26 -3.95 -9.88 -14.11
C ILE A 26 -5.20 -9.00 -14.04
N HIS A 27 -6.32 -9.55 -13.58
CA HIS A 27 -7.52 -8.76 -13.32
C HIS A 27 -7.28 -7.82 -12.14
N VAL A 28 -7.34 -6.51 -12.39
CA VAL A 28 -7.06 -5.48 -11.38
C VAL A 28 -8.35 -4.94 -10.79
N ILE A 29 -8.42 -4.96 -9.47
CA ILE A 29 -9.49 -4.32 -8.68
C ILE A 29 -8.86 -3.14 -7.93
N THR A 30 -9.22 -1.93 -8.32
CA THR A 30 -8.74 -0.71 -7.66
C THR A 30 -9.73 -0.23 -6.61
N VAL A 31 -9.21 0.17 -5.45
CA VAL A 31 -10.01 0.71 -4.35
C VAL A 31 -9.46 2.08 -3.96
N SER A 32 -10.20 3.13 -4.26
CA SER A 32 -9.84 4.52 -3.97
C SER A 32 -11.08 5.42 -4.08
N ARG A 33 -10.98 6.67 -3.60
CA ARG A 33 -12.09 7.64 -3.65
C ARG A 33 -12.49 8.04 -5.06
N SER A 34 -11.56 7.94 -6.03
CA SER A 34 -11.79 8.30 -7.43
C SER A 34 -11.19 7.25 -8.36
N GLU A 35 -11.88 6.97 -9.46
CA GLU A 35 -11.40 6.07 -10.52
C GLU A 35 -10.24 6.69 -11.31
N ASN A 36 -9.34 5.85 -11.80
CA ASN A 36 -8.30 6.23 -12.76
C ASN A 36 -8.73 5.81 -14.18
N ASN A 37 -9.22 6.78 -14.96
CA ASN A 37 -9.72 6.53 -16.30
C ASN A 37 -8.65 6.02 -17.28
N SER A 38 -7.38 6.45 -17.12
CA SER A 38 -6.29 5.98 -17.97
C SER A 38 -5.99 4.50 -17.74
N LEU A 39 -6.08 4.05 -16.49
CA LEU A 39 -5.90 2.64 -16.13
C LEU A 39 -7.03 1.77 -16.69
N LYS A 40 -8.27 2.25 -16.63
CA LYS A 40 -9.42 1.57 -17.23
C LYS A 40 -9.22 1.37 -18.74
N GLN A 41 -8.84 2.43 -19.44
CA GLN A 41 -8.55 2.35 -20.89
C GLN A 41 -7.41 1.37 -21.20
N ALA A 42 -6.35 1.37 -20.41
CA ALA A 42 -5.24 0.45 -20.59
C ALA A 42 -5.65 -1.01 -20.38
N ALA A 43 -6.50 -1.29 -19.41
CA ALA A 43 -7.04 -2.63 -19.17
C ALA A 43 -7.93 -3.09 -20.35
N GLU A 44 -8.79 -2.22 -20.87
CA GLU A 44 -9.62 -2.50 -22.04
C GLU A 44 -8.74 -2.83 -23.28
N GLN A 45 -7.65 -2.10 -23.49
CA GLN A 45 -6.73 -2.31 -24.63
C GLN A 45 -5.93 -3.61 -24.51
N SER A 46 -5.55 -4.00 -23.30
CA SER A 46 -4.79 -5.24 -23.04
C SER A 46 -5.66 -6.48 -22.95
N GLY A 47 -6.99 -6.33 -22.85
CA GLY A 47 -7.92 -7.42 -22.60
C GLY A 47 -7.88 -7.94 -21.14
N ALA A 48 -7.18 -7.26 -20.24
CA ALA A 48 -7.18 -7.57 -18.81
C ALA A 48 -8.49 -7.11 -18.16
N GLY A 49 -8.95 -7.84 -17.15
CA GLY A 49 -10.11 -7.42 -16.37
C GLY A 49 -9.79 -6.22 -15.48
N TYR A 50 -10.73 -5.31 -15.38
CA TYR A 50 -10.62 -4.14 -14.51
C TYR A 50 -11.94 -3.85 -13.80
N THR A 51 -11.85 -3.55 -12.52
CA THR A 51 -12.99 -3.11 -11.71
C THR A 51 -12.53 -2.01 -10.76
N HIS A 52 -13.37 -1.01 -10.53
CA HIS A 52 -13.12 0.04 -9.55
C HIS A 52 -14.19 0.05 -8.47
N HIS A 53 -13.78 0.14 -7.22
CA HIS A 53 -14.67 0.38 -6.08
C HIS A 53 -14.32 1.71 -5.42
N SER A 54 -15.29 2.63 -5.36
CA SER A 54 -15.14 3.86 -4.57
C SER A 54 -15.19 3.54 -3.09
N CYS A 55 -14.15 3.93 -2.35
CA CYS A 55 -14.05 3.71 -0.91
C CYS A 55 -13.18 4.78 -0.26
N ASP A 56 -13.66 5.36 0.83
CA ASP A 56 -12.85 6.17 1.72
C ASP A 56 -12.28 5.28 2.84
N LEU A 57 -10.98 5.04 2.81
CA LEU A 57 -10.30 4.20 3.81
C LEU A 57 -10.25 4.82 5.21
N SER A 58 -10.66 6.08 5.38
CA SER A 58 -10.88 6.68 6.69
C SER A 58 -12.23 6.29 7.33
N SER A 59 -13.11 5.63 6.58
CA SER A 59 -14.39 5.08 7.06
C SER A 59 -14.27 3.56 7.25
N GLU A 60 -14.31 3.11 8.50
CA GLU A 60 -14.24 1.68 8.83
C GLU A 60 -15.40 0.90 8.18
N ASP A 61 -16.63 1.43 8.23
CA ASP A 61 -17.80 0.79 7.63
C ASP A 61 -17.65 0.57 6.12
N GLN A 62 -17.08 1.57 5.40
CA GLN A 62 -16.79 1.42 3.97
C GLN A 62 -15.71 0.37 3.73
N VAL A 63 -14.64 0.37 4.53
CA VAL A 63 -13.59 -0.64 4.43
C VAL A 63 -14.18 -2.04 4.60
N LEU A 64 -14.92 -2.28 5.67
CA LEU A 64 -15.51 -3.59 5.95
C LEU A 64 -16.47 -4.03 4.85
N SER A 65 -17.40 -3.16 4.42
CA SER A 65 -18.41 -3.53 3.43
C SER A 65 -17.85 -3.76 2.03
N VAL A 66 -16.99 -2.84 1.56
CA VAL A 66 -16.42 -2.92 0.21
C VAL A 66 -15.48 -4.12 0.07
N PHE A 67 -14.58 -4.32 1.04
CA PHE A 67 -13.62 -5.41 0.95
C PHE A 67 -14.24 -6.79 1.20
N ALA A 68 -15.31 -6.90 2.02
CA ALA A 68 -16.08 -8.12 2.12
C ALA A 68 -16.71 -8.52 0.78
N ALA A 69 -17.33 -7.58 0.08
CA ALA A 69 -17.92 -7.84 -1.23
C ALA A 69 -16.87 -8.26 -2.28
N ILE A 70 -15.71 -7.60 -2.29
CA ILE A 70 -14.59 -7.95 -3.18
C ILE A 70 -14.09 -9.37 -2.87
N ALA A 71 -13.82 -9.68 -1.61
CA ALA A 71 -13.29 -10.97 -1.20
C ALA A 71 -14.26 -12.10 -1.51
N ASP A 72 -15.55 -11.93 -1.23
CA ASP A 72 -16.60 -12.91 -1.54
C ASP A 72 -16.72 -13.21 -3.05
N ASP A 73 -16.48 -12.23 -3.92
CA ASP A 73 -16.49 -12.45 -5.38
C ASP A 73 -15.19 -13.09 -5.87
N VAL A 74 -14.05 -12.61 -5.40
CA VAL A 74 -12.73 -13.03 -5.88
C VAL A 74 -12.43 -14.47 -5.50
N PHE A 75 -12.62 -14.89 -4.25
CA PHE A 75 -12.29 -16.24 -3.80
C PHE A 75 -13.17 -17.35 -4.36
N LYS A 76 -14.29 -17.03 -5.03
CA LYS A 76 -15.10 -18.02 -5.76
C LYS A 76 -14.43 -18.54 -7.04
N LYS A 77 -13.47 -17.80 -7.62
CA LYS A 77 -12.97 -18.05 -8.97
C LYS A 77 -11.47 -17.78 -9.16
N ALA A 78 -10.78 -17.32 -8.12
CA ALA A 78 -9.37 -16.98 -8.21
C ALA A 78 -8.45 -18.19 -8.04
N GLU A 79 -7.43 -18.27 -8.88
CA GLU A 79 -6.28 -19.19 -8.70
C GLU A 79 -5.21 -18.55 -7.82
N ALA A 80 -5.09 -17.22 -7.89
CA ALA A 80 -4.19 -16.43 -7.04
C ALA A 80 -4.77 -15.05 -6.78
N VAL A 81 -4.58 -14.58 -5.55
CA VAL A 81 -5.03 -13.26 -5.09
C VAL A 81 -3.84 -12.49 -4.55
N TYR A 82 -3.68 -11.27 -5.03
CA TYR A 82 -2.67 -10.33 -4.60
C TYR A 82 -3.36 -9.11 -3.99
N VAL A 83 -2.94 -8.69 -2.81
CA VAL A 83 -3.44 -7.47 -2.15
C VAL A 83 -2.29 -6.52 -1.93
N ILE A 84 -2.37 -5.32 -2.48
CA ILE A 84 -1.38 -4.26 -2.28
C ILE A 84 -2.05 -3.14 -1.47
N ASN A 85 -1.78 -3.11 -0.17
CA ASN A 85 -2.18 -2.05 0.73
C ASN A 85 -1.23 -0.86 0.53
N ASN A 86 -1.49 -0.06 -0.52
CA ASN A 86 -0.63 1.05 -0.91
C ASN A 86 -1.13 2.42 -0.42
N ALA A 87 -2.43 2.58 -0.21
CA ALA A 87 -2.98 3.86 0.24
C ALA A 87 -2.30 4.33 1.54
N GLY A 88 -2.01 5.63 1.59
CA GLY A 88 -1.43 6.25 2.77
C GLY A 88 -1.46 7.77 2.67
N ILE A 89 -1.45 8.41 3.83
CA ILE A 89 -1.37 9.86 3.98
C ILE A 89 -0.23 10.21 4.93
N ILE A 90 0.38 11.37 4.70
CA ILE A 90 1.50 11.85 5.53
C ILE A 90 1.01 12.75 6.68
N GLU A 91 -0.08 13.49 6.47
CA GLU A 91 -0.61 14.42 7.46
C GLU A 91 -1.12 13.70 8.72
N PRO A 92 -1.00 14.36 9.89
CA PRO A 92 -0.45 15.68 10.11
C PRO A 92 1.08 15.71 10.00
N ILE A 93 1.61 16.81 9.45
CA ILE A 93 3.03 17.13 9.49
C ILE A 93 3.19 18.25 10.51
N ASP A 94 3.51 17.89 11.75
CA ASP A 94 3.69 18.83 12.83
C ASP A 94 4.41 18.20 14.03
N VAL A 95 4.87 19.03 14.98
CA VAL A 95 5.51 18.57 16.22
C VAL A 95 4.47 18.09 17.24
N ALA A 96 4.89 17.16 18.10
CA ALA A 96 4.05 16.67 19.19
C ALA A 96 3.70 17.84 20.13
N GLY A 97 2.42 18.03 20.38
CA GLY A 97 1.85 19.18 21.09
C GLY A 97 1.00 20.09 20.20
N GLU A 98 1.29 20.15 18.88
CA GLU A 98 0.57 20.95 17.90
C GLU A 98 -0.28 20.12 16.92
N LEU A 99 -0.38 18.80 17.15
CA LEU A 99 -1.07 17.88 16.24
C LEU A 99 -2.59 18.09 16.24
N ASP A 100 -3.19 18.21 15.07
CA ASP A 100 -4.66 18.17 14.92
C ASP A 100 -5.20 16.76 15.16
N ALA A 101 -6.10 16.62 16.14
CA ALA A 101 -6.65 15.33 16.57
C ALA A 101 -7.42 14.61 15.45
N SER A 102 -8.11 15.34 14.57
CA SER A 102 -8.87 14.74 13.48
C SER A 102 -7.93 14.17 12.40
N LEU A 103 -6.84 14.85 12.11
CA LEU A 103 -5.81 14.36 11.20
C LEU A 103 -5.05 13.16 11.78
N VAL A 104 -4.79 13.15 13.09
CA VAL A 104 -4.22 12.00 13.80
C VAL A 104 -5.09 10.77 13.62
N GLN A 105 -6.39 10.88 13.93
CA GLN A 105 -7.35 9.77 13.77
C GLN A 105 -7.41 9.28 12.32
N LYS A 106 -7.49 10.21 11.37
CA LYS A 106 -7.52 9.88 9.95
C LYS A 106 -6.26 9.15 9.49
N ASN A 107 -5.09 9.60 9.94
CA ASN A 107 -3.82 8.95 9.60
C ASN A 107 -3.78 7.51 10.14
N ILE A 108 -4.13 7.31 11.40
CA ILE A 108 -4.18 5.96 12.01
C ILE A 108 -5.16 5.07 11.25
N GLN A 109 -6.35 5.58 10.92
CA GLN A 109 -7.36 4.82 10.21
C GLN A 109 -6.88 4.40 8.81
N VAL A 110 -6.35 5.32 8.02
CA VAL A 110 -5.90 5.04 6.64
C VAL A 110 -4.62 4.23 6.59
N ASN A 111 -3.61 4.60 7.41
CA ASN A 111 -2.27 4.01 7.30
C ASN A 111 -2.10 2.72 8.10
N LEU A 112 -2.92 2.46 9.10
CA LEU A 112 -2.77 1.32 10.00
C LEU A 112 -4.03 0.46 10.08
N THR A 113 -5.17 1.01 10.50
CA THR A 113 -6.39 0.22 10.73
C THR A 113 -6.89 -0.43 9.45
N ALA A 114 -7.02 0.34 8.37
CA ALA A 114 -7.51 -0.20 7.09
C ALA A 114 -6.65 -1.34 6.55
N PRO A 115 -5.31 -1.22 6.40
CA PRO A 115 -4.49 -2.34 5.94
C PRO A 115 -4.53 -3.57 6.86
N ILE A 116 -4.68 -3.40 8.18
CA ILE A 116 -4.85 -4.53 9.11
C ILE A 116 -6.18 -5.23 8.85
N LEU A 117 -7.30 -4.49 8.78
CA LEU A 117 -8.64 -5.06 8.55
C LEU A 117 -8.70 -5.78 7.19
N ILE A 118 -8.16 -5.16 6.13
CA ILE A 118 -8.09 -5.76 4.80
C ILE A 118 -7.25 -7.03 4.83
N SER A 119 -6.07 -7.00 5.42
CA SER A 119 -5.20 -8.17 5.51
C SER A 119 -5.85 -9.32 6.26
N ASN A 120 -6.46 -9.02 7.42
CA ASN A 120 -7.16 -10.02 8.23
C ASN A 120 -8.30 -10.68 7.45
N LEU A 121 -9.13 -9.89 6.77
CA LEU A 121 -10.25 -10.40 5.97
C LEU A 121 -9.77 -11.32 4.84
N PHE A 122 -8.77 -10.89 4.08
CA PHE A 122 -8.28 -11.69 2.94
C PHE A 122 -7.56 -12.96 3.38
N LEU A 123 -6.84 -12.95 4.50
CA LEU A 123 -6.25 -14.15 5.09
C LEU A 123 -7.33 -15.13 5.57
N GLN A 124 -8.39 -14.63 6.23
CA GLN A 124 -9.53 -15.43 6.64
C GLN A 124 -10.21 -16.08 5.44
N LYS A 125 -10.54 -15.30 4.40
CA LYS A 125 -11.20 -15.79 3.18
C LYS A 125 -10.33 -16.78 2.40
N ALA A 126 -9.03 -16.56 2.32
CA ALA A 126 -8.11 -17.51 1.70
C ALA A 126 -8.11 -18.86 2.43
N LYS A 127 -8.12 -18.84 3.76
CA LYS A 127 -8.22 -20.05 4.58
C LYS A 127 -9.56 -20.78 4.40
N GLU A 128 -10.69 -20.05 4.40
CA GLU A 128 -12.02 -20.59 4.17
C GLU A 128 -12.17 -21.25 2.78
N ALA A 129 -11.53 -20.69 1.77
CA ALA A 129 -11.56 -21.15 0.38
C ALA A 129 -10.47 -22.19 0.02
N ASP A 130 -9.66 -22.61 0.98
CA ASP A 130 -8.47 -23.46 0.76
C ASP A 130 -7.58 -22.90 -0.37
N SER A 131 -7.37 -21.60 -0.36
CA SER A 131 -6.64 -20.82 -1.38
C SER A 131 -5.49 -20.05 -0.75
N LYS A 132 -4.71 -19.37 -1.58
CA LYS A 132 -3.60 -18.52 -1.11
C LYS A 132 -3.80 -17.07 -1.48
N VAL A 133 -3.32 -16.19 -0.62
CA VAL A 133 -3.22 -14.74 -0.89
C VAL A 133 -1.81 -14.25 -0.60
N VAL A 134 -1.33 -13.35 -1.45
CA VAL A 134 -0.08 -12.59 -1.21
C VAL A 134 -0.46 -11.15 -0.87
N ILE A 135 -0.09 -10.71 0.32
CA ILE A 135 -0.39 -9.36 0.81
C ILE A 135 0.91 -8.57 0.94
N ALA A 136 0.98 -7.43 0.27
CA ALA A 136 2.07 -6.46 0.38
C ALA A 136 1.57 -5.18 1.05
N ASN A 137 2.06 -4.90 2.25
CA ASN A 137 1.79 -3.67 2.98
C ASN A 137 2.86 -2.62 2.62
N VAL A 138 2.48 -1.53 1.95
CA VAL A 138 3.42 -0.47 1.62
C VAL A 138 3.75 0.33 2.89
N THR A 139 4.99 0.19 3.32
CA THR A 139 5.58 0.87 4.47
C THR A 139 6.47 2.05 4.05
N SER A 140 7.41 2.43 4.89
CA SER A 140 8.38 3.51 4.66
C SER A 140 9.59 3.33 5.56
N GLY A 141 10.73 3.87 5.16
CA GLY A 141 11.87 4.05 6.07
C GLY A 141 11.56 4.88 7.33
N ALA A 142 10.48 5.65 7.31
CA ALA A 142 9.94 6.33 8.49
C ALA A 142 9.43 5.37 9.58
N GLY A 143 9.13 4.13 9.25
CA GLY A 143 8.79 3.10 10.23
C GLY A 143 9.99 2.48 10.94
N GLU A 144 11.21 2.86 10.59
CA GLU A 144 12.46 2.31 11.16
C GLU A 144 13.26 3.34 11.96
N ARG A 145 12.95 4.64 11.81
CA ARG A 145 13.66 5.72 12.50
C ARG A 145 12.75 6.91 12.78
N PRO A 146 13.02 7.70 13.82
CA PRO A 146 12.29 8.93 14.09
C PRO A 146 12.60 10.00 13.03
N ILE A 147 11.57 10.77 12.66
CA ILE A 147 11.67 11.95 11.79
C ILE A 147 10.85 13.05 12.46
N GLN A 148 11.47 14.21 12.72
CA GLN A 148 10.79 15.35 13.33
C GLN A 148 9.61 15.79 12.46
N GLY A 149 8.47 16.14 13.06
CA GLY A 149 7.24 16.50 12.35
C GLY A 149 6.40 15.31 11.85
N TRP A 150 6.89 14.07 11.92
CA TRP A 150 6.20 12.88 11.43
C TRP A 150 5.88 11.85 12.52
N SER A 151 5.66 12.30 13.74
CA SER A 151 5.44 11.38 14.86
C SER A 151 4.33 10.36 14.60
N ILE A 152 3.20 10.77 14.00
CA ILE A 152 2.09 9.87 13.68
C ILE A 152 2.42 8.99 12.48
N TYR A 153 3.00 9.54 11.41
CA TYR A 153 3.38 8.76 10.25
C TYR A 153 4.44 7.69 10.58
N CYS A 154 5.47 8.05 11.32
CA CYS A 154 6.48 7.11 11.81
C CYS A 154 5.84 5.99 12.65
N SER A 155 4.97 6.36 13.59
CA SER A 155 4.27 5.39 14.45
C SER A 155 3.41 4.42 13.67
N THR A 156 2.61 4.91 12.70
CA THR A 156 1.74 4.03 11.90
C THR A 156 2.54 3.12 10.97
N LYS A 157 3.63 3.60 10.38
CA LYS A 157 4.50 2.75 9.53
C LYS A 157 5.31 1.73 10.33
N ALA A 158 5.75 2.08 11.55
CA ALA A 158 6.36 1.12 12.47
C ALA A 158 5.35 0.04 12.92
N ALA A 159 4.11 0.43 13.21
CA ALA A 159 3.05 -0.51 13.56
C ALA A 159 2.69 -1.45 12.39
N VAL A 160 2.63 -0.96 11.15
CA VAL A 160 2.45 -1.80 9.95
C VAL A 160 3.60 -2.79 9.77
N ASN A 161 4.84 -2.38 10.03
CA ASN A 161 5.99 -3.28 10.01
C ASN A 161 5.83 -4.40 11.04
N MET A 162 5.50 -4.04 12.28
CA MET A 162 5.31 -5.03 13.35
C MET A 162 4.13 -5.97 13.07
N PHE A 163 3.00 -5.45 12.60
CA PHE A 163 1.86 -6.27 12.17
C PHE A 163 2.29 -7.27 11.09
N THR A 164 3.00 -6.82 10.06
CA THR A 164 3.48 -7.68 8.96
C THR A 164 4.39 -8.78 9.46
N MET A 165 5.35 -8.46 10.32
CA MET A 165 6.28 -9.42 10.90
C MET A 165 5.56 -10.48 11.74
N THR A 166 4.60 -10.04 12.57
CA THR A 166 3.83 -10.93 13.45
C THR A 166 2.90 -11.83 12.63
N ALA A 167 2.13 -11.28 11.70
CA ALA A 167 1.26 -12.06 10.82
C ALA A 167 2.07 -13.07 9.97
N GLY A 168 3.25 -12.67 9.49
CA GLY A 168 4.14 -13.57 8.78
C GLY A 168 4.63 -14.75 9.64
N LEU A 169 4.93 -14.51 10.92
CA LEU A 169 5.30 -15.55 11.88
C LEU A 169 4.11 -16.51 12.14
N GLU A 170 2.90 -15.99 12.30
CA GLU A 170 1.68 -16.76 12.50
C GLU A 170 1.38 -17.65 11.30
N LEU A 171 1.51 -17.14 10.07
CA LEU A 171 1.33 -17.90 8.84
C LEU A 171 2.38 -19.01 8.69
N LYS A 172 3.63 -18.75 9.04
CA LYS A 172 4.68 -19.76 9.06
C LYS A 172 4.39 -20.88 10.04
N ASN A 173 3.92 -20.54 11.25
CA ASN A 173 3.60 -21.53 12.29
C ASN A 173 2.37 -22.37 11.95
N SER A 174 1.43 -21.86 11.13
CA SER A 174 0.24 -22.60 10.67
C SER A 174 0.44 -23.32 9.34
N GLU A 175 1.65 -23.35 8.80
CA GLU A 175 1.98 -23.94 7.48
C GLU A 175 1.12 -23.39 6.32
N SER A 176 0.65 -22.15 6.46
CA SER A 176 -0.16 -21.50 5.44
C SER A 176 0.64 -21.22 4.16
N SER A 177 0.02 -21.46 3.01
CA SER A 177 0.59 -21.07 1.71
C SER A 177 0.49 -19.56 1.42
N SER A 178 -0.30 -18.81 2.20
CA SER A 178 -0.44 -17.36 2.09
C SER A 178 0.83 -16.63 2.54
N LYS A 179 1.04 -15.43 2.00
CA LYS A 179 2.21 -14.60 2.30
C LYS A 179 1.77 -13.19 2.71
N VAL A 180 2.43 -12.65 3.74
CA VAL A 180 2.32 -11.24 4.13
C VAL A 180 3.72 -10.65 4.20
N ILE A 181 3.96 -9.59 3.46
CA ILE A 181 5.23 -8.86 3.41
C ILE A 181 5.01 -7.37 3.58
N ALA A 182 6.05 -6.63 3.93
CA ALA A 182 6.07 -5.18 3.84
C ALA A 182 7.02 -4.75 2.71
N PHE A 183 6.67 -3.64 2.04
CA PHE A 183 7.48 -3.06 0.99
C PHE A 183 7.76 -1.58 1.28
N SER A 184 9.04 -1.21 1.39
CA SER A 184 9.49 0.17 1.57
C SER A 184 9.93 0.75 0.22
N PRO A 185 9.16 1.67 -0.37
CA PRO A 185 9.37 2.17 -1.74
C PRO A 185 10.52 3.17 -1.86
N GLY A 186 11.07 3.66 -0.76
CA GLY A 186 12.06 4.74 -0.77
C GLY A 186 11.46 6.09 -1.18
N LEU A 187 12.31 6.98 -1.68
CA LEU A 187 11.94 8.33 -2.11
C LEU A 187 11.42 8.30 -3.55
N MET A 188 10.17 8.73 -3.76
CA MET A 188 9.51 8.76 -5.07
C MET A 188 8.95 10.15 -5.37
N ASP A 189 8.91 10.52 -6.64
CA ASP A 189 8.27 11.76 -7.10
C ASP A 189 6.74 11.60 -7.17
N THR A 190 6.06 11.94 -6.08
CA THR A 190 4.61 11.79 -5.90
C THR A 190 4.00 13.05 -5.28
N ASP A 191 2.67 13.14 -5.27
CA ASP A 191 1.94 14.22 -4.61
C ASP A 191 2.21 14.27 -3.09
N MET A 192 2.47 13.14 -2.45
CA MET A 192 2.90 13.11 -1.05
C MET A 192 4.21 13.89 -0.85
N GLN A 193 5.15 13.76 -1.77
CA GLN A 193 6.38 14.56 -1.77
C GLN A 193 6.10 16.04 -1.94
N MET A 194 5.10 16.42 -2.74
CA MET A 194 4.69 17.82 -2.89
C MET A 194 4.14 18.36 -1.55
N THR A 195 3.29 17.59 -0.86
CA THR A 195 2.79 17.94 0.48
C THR A 195 3.94 18.14 1.46
N ILE A 196 4.92 17.23 1.51
CA ILE A 196 6.09 17.33 2.39
C ILE A 196 6.89 18.61 2.11
N ARG A 197 7.20 18.91 0.85
CA ARG A 197 7.96 20.08 0.45
C ARG A 197 7.25 21.42 0.69
N SER A 198 5.92 21.41 0.86
CA SER A 198 5.12 22.60 1.18
C SER A 198 4.99 22.87 2.68
N SER A 199 5.54 22.01 3.54
CA SER A 199 5.56 22.22 4.99
C SER A 199 6.47 23.39 5.39
N SER A 200 6.22 23.97 6.55
CA SER A 200 7.13 24.94 7.16
C SER A 200 8.32 24.25 7.84
N GLU A 201 9.43 24.94 8.02
CA GLU A 201 10.58 24.43 8.76
C GLU A 201 10.25 24.18 10.24
N GLU A 202 9.31 24.94 10.82
CA GLU A 202 8.84 24.77 12.20
C GLU A 202 8.15 23.43 12.38
N SER A 203 7.27 23.06 11.45
CA SER A 203 6.54 21.78 11.47
C SER A 203 7.40 20.59 11.02
N PHE A 204 8.36 20.82 10.11
CA PHE A 204 9.20 19.77 9.53
C PHE A 204 10.63 20.28 9.24
N ALA A 205 11.57 20.02 10.15
CA ALA A 205 12.94 20.55 10.06
C ALA A 205 13.71 20.10 8.81
N ASP A 206 13.40 18.91 8.27
CA ASP A 206 14.09 18.34 7.10
C ASP A 206 13.51 18.84 5.75
N VAL A 207 12.61 19.83 5.73
CA VAL A 207 11.89 20.25 4.52
C VAL A 207 12.83 20.61 3.37
N ASP A 208 13.93 21.29 3.64
CA ASP A 208 14.92 21.67 2.62
C ASP A 208 15.66 20.48 2.04
N THR A 209 15.93 19.46 2.84
CA THR A 209 16.46 18.18 2.34
C THR A 209 15.53 17.55 1.30
N PHE A 210 14.22 17.60 1.55
CA PHE A 210 13.22 17.07 0.61
C PHE A 210 13.04 17.95 -0.63
N ARG A 211 13.22 19.28 -0.53
CA ARG A 211 13.29 20.19 -1.68
C ARG A 211 14.51 19.86 -2.55
N ASN A 212 15.68 19.67 -1.93
CA ASN A 212 16.91 19.29 -2.61
C ASN A 212 16.81 17.92 -3.33
N TYR A 213 16.11 16.91 -2.78
CA TYR A 213 15.88 15.66 -3.49
C TYR A 213 15.13 15.84 -4.81
N LYS A 214 14.19 16.79 -4.87
CA LYS A 214 13.47 17.11 -6.12
C LYS A 214 14.39 17.83 -7.11
N GLU A 215 15.11 18.84 -6.66
CA GLU A 215 16.01 19.67 -7.49
C GLU A 215 17.18 18.86 -8.07
N SER A 216 17.75 17.95 -7.28
CA SER A 216 18.84 17.06 -7.71
C SER A 216 18.40 15.88 -8.58
N GLY A 217 17.08 15.68 -8.79
CA GLY A 217 16.57 14.53 -9.52
C GLY A 217 16.77 13.18 -8.80
N SER A 218 16.94 13.19 -7.47
CA SER A 218 17.18 11.97 -6.67
C SER A 218 15.92 11.15 -6.39
N LEU A 219 14.74 11.66 -6.77
CA LEU A 219 13.47 10.94 -6.60
C LEU A 219 13.26 9.93 -7.73
N ARG A 220 12.94 8.70 -7.36
CA ARG A 220 12.57 7.67 -8.34
C ARG A 220 11.20 7.93 -8.95
N SER A 221 11.01 7.50 -10.19
CA SER A 221 9.67 7.48 -10.77
C SER A 221 8.80 6.43 -10.09
N PRO A 222 7.48 6.67 -9.93
CA PRO A 222 6.55 5.66 -9.45
C PRO A 222 6.57 4.38 -10.28
N ASP A 223 6.81 4.47 -11.59
CA ASP A 223 6.85 3.31 -12.49
C ASP A 223 8.01 2.37 -12.18
N THR A 224 9.22 2.90 -11.97
CA THR A 224 10.39 2.09 -11.59
C THR A 224 10.16 1.35 -10.27
N VAL A 225 9.56 2.03 -9.29
CA VAL A 225 9.28 1.44 -7.97
C VAL A 225 8.13 0.42 -8.07
N ALA A 226 7.12 0.69 -8.89
CA ALA A 226 6.01 -0.22 -9.15
C ALA A 226 6.46 -1.51 -9.82
N GLU A 227 7.40 -1.43 -10.76
CA GLU A 227 7.98 -2.61 -11.40
C GLU A 227 8.66 -3.51 -10.38
N ALA A 228 9.49 -2.95 -9.49
CA ALA A 228 10.12 -3.71 -8.41
C ALA A 228 9.09 -4.33 -7.45
N LEU A 229 8.05 -3.57 -7.04
CA LEU A 229 6.98 -4.07 -6.18
C LEU A 229 6.20 -5.21 -6.84
N VAL A 230 5.79 -5.06 -8.09
CA VAL A 230 4.98 -6.06 -8.79
C VAL A 230 5.80 -7.34 -9.03
N ASN A 231 7.04 -7.22 -9.49
CA ASN A 231 7.93 -8.36 -9.66
C ASN A 231 8.12 -9.12 -8.33
N LEU A 232 8.32 -8.39 -7.22
CA LEU A 232 8.41 -8.99 -5.89
C LEU A 232 7.13 -9.74 -5.50
N VAL A 233 5.95 -9.11 -5.66
CA VAL A 233 4.66 -9.72 -5.26
C VAL A 233 4.32 -10.95 -6.09
N LEU A 234 4.79 -11.01 -7.34
CA LEU A 234 4.60 -12.17 -8.23
C LEU A 234 5.66 -13.26 -8.02
N ASP A 235 6.70 -13.00 -7.23
CA ASP A 235 7.73 -14.00 -6.91
C ASP A 235 7.15 -15.12 -6.02
N ASN A 236 7.57 -16.34 -6.29
CA ASN A 236 7.15 -17.51 -5.50
C ASN A 236 7.98 -17.69 -4.22
N ASP A 237 9.16 -17.10 -4.12
CA ASP A 237 10.11 -17.28 -3.01
C ASP A 237 10.01 -16.18 -1.92
N LEU A 238 8.83 -15.59 -1.77
CA LEU A 238 8.59 -14.58 -0.73
C LEU A 238 8.77 -15.15 0.68
N GLU A 239 9.55 -14.44 1.50
CA GLU A 239 9.72 -14.73 2.91
C GLU A 239 8.63 -14.02 3.74
N ASN A 240 7.80 -14.80 4.47
CA ASN A 240 6.75 -14.26 5.31
C ASN A 240 7.30 -13.33 6.39
N GLY A 241 6.65 -12.19 6.58
CA GLY A 241 6.99 -11.18 7.58
C GLY A 241 8.19 -10.29 7.23
N ARG A 242 8.83 -10.50 6.07
CA ARG A 242 9.99 -9.71 5.66
C ARG A 242 9.59 -8.31 5.21
N ILE A 243 10.45 -7.33 5.54
CA ILE A 243 10.38 -5.97 5.06
C ILE A 243 11.37 -5.84 3.90
N TYR A 244 10.86 -5.74 2.67
CA TYR A 244 11.66 -5.56 1.46
C TYR A 244 11.85 -4.07 1.17
N LYS A 245 13.06 -3.67 0.86
CA LYS A 245 13.38 -2.28 0.47
C LYS A 245 13.62 -2.23 -1.03
N VAL A 246 13.08 -1.24 -1.70
CA VAL A 246 13.28 -1.06 -3.14
C VAL A 246 14.75 -1.01 -3.54
N ASN A 247 15.61 -0.44 -2.66
CA ASN A 247 17.06 -0.37 -2.91
C ASN A 247 17.73 -1.74 -3.01
N ASP A 248 17.17 -2.78 -2.41
CA ASP A 248 17.70 -4.14 -2.44
C ASP A 248 17.19 -4.92 -3.66
N LEU A 249 16.26 -4.34 -4.43
CA LEU A 249 15.57 -4.97 -5.57
C LEU A 249 15.93 -4.34 -6.92
N LEU A 250 16.53 -3.15 -6.94
CA LEU A 250 17.00 -2.41 -8.10
C LEU A 250 18.53 -2.42 -8.17
#